data_5aeffd190571677f2029aa2b728b3427
#
_entry.id   5aeffd190571677f2029aa2b728b3427
#
_cell.length_a   1.000
_cell.length_b   1.000
_cell.length_c   1.000
_cell.angle_alpha   90.00
_cell.angle_beta   90.00
_cell.angle_gamma   90.00
#
_symmetry.space_group_name_H-M   'P 1'
#
loop_
_entity.id
_entity.type
_entity.pdbx_description
1 polymer ?
#
loop_
_entity_poly.entity_id
_entity_poly.type
_entity_poly.pdbx_seq_one_letter_code
_entity_poly.pdbx_strand_id
1 'polypeptide(L)'
;MDVERWTPDLIPLAKRGQIEAIGVSNHNLAEIKRAGEILAEEGLKISAVQNHFSLLHCSSEKAGILDYCKENGITFCAYMVLEQGALTGHFDTDHPFPEGTGRGEAYNPHLEELAALIQELHSIGAVHQASPAQVATAWAIAKGTLPIIGVTKVRQVEEAAAAAQIVLSDEEVSRLEKLGDEAGVDTLREWEKEME
;
A
#
# COMPACT_ATOMS: atom_id res chain seq x y z
N MET A 1 -9.09 9.60 -14.53
CA MET A 1 -8.36 10.55 -15.43
C MET A 1 -8.17 9.82 -16.75
N ASP A 2 -8.40 10.47 -17.90
CA ASP A 2 -8.36 9.79 -19.19
C ASP A 2 -6.91 9.51 -19.63
N VAL A 3 -6.53 8.25 -19.60
CA VAL A 3 -5.16 7.80 -19.96
C VAL A 3 -4.81 8.10 -21.42
N GLU A 4 -5.80 8.13 -22.32
CA GLU A 4 -5.61 8.47 -23.72
C GLU A 4 -5.12 9.93 -23.90
N ARG A 5 -5.43 10.79 -22.95
CA ARG A 5 -5.10 12.21 -23.03
C ARG A 5 -3.72 12.52 -22.46
N TRP A 6 -3.36 11.99 -21.28
CA TRP A 6 -2.13 12.41 -20.62
C TRP A 6 -0.92 11.51 -20.95
N THR A 7 -1.14 10.21 -21.25
CA THR A 7 -0.03 9.29 -21.52
C THR A 7 0.84 9.73 -22.71
N PRO A 8 0.26 10.17 -23.86
CA PRO A 8 1.06 10.67 -24.98
C PRO A 8 1.93 11.87 -24.65
N ASP A 9 1.52 12.73 -23.70
CA ASP A 9 2.29 13.93 -23.32
C ASP A 9 3.62 13.59 -22.60
N LEU A 10 3.73 12.40 -22.01
CA LEU A 10 4.96 11.92 -21.38
C LEU A 10 6.00 11.39 -22.37
N ILE A 11 5.55 10.93 -23.53
CA ILE A 11 6.42 10.32 -24.55
C ILE A 11 7.55 11.25 -25.01
N PRO A 12 7.29 12.53 -25.37
CA PRO A 12 8.35 13.46 -25.77
C PRO A 12 9.37 13.73 -24.66
N LEU A 13 8.93 13.69 -23.39
CA LEU A 13 9.81 13.92 -22.23
C LEU A 13 10.77 12.73 -22.05
N ALA A 14 10.26 11.52 -22.15
CA ALA A 14 11.07 10.30 -22.09
C ALA A 14 12.06 10.20 -23.25
N LYS A 15 11.60 10.48 -24.49
CA LYS A 15 12.48 10.44 -25.69
C LYS A 15 13.60 11.48 -25.65
N ARG A 16 13.39 12.62 -24.98
CA ARG A 16 14.44 13.62 -24.76
C ARG A 16 15.34 13.34 -23.55
N GLY A 17 15.12 12.22 -22.84
CA GLY A 17 15.87 11.88 -21.62
C GLY A 17 15.61 12.83 -20.45
N GLN A 18 14.49 13.57 -20.44
CA GLN A 18 14.11 14.45 -19.35
C GLN A 18 13.47 13.68 -18.19
N ILE A 19 12.89 12.51 -18.47
CA ILE A 19 12.43 11.53 -17.49
C ILE A 19 12.99 10.16 -17.89
N GLU A 20 13.36 9.36 -16.89
CA GLU A 20 13.97 8.05 -17.08
C GLU A 20 12.94 6.91 -17.01
N ALA A 21 11.87 7.12 -16.24
CA ALA A 21 10.84 6.12 -16.00
C ALA A 21 9.45 6.77 -15.92
N ILE A 22 8.42 6.03 -16.34
CA ILE A 22 7.03 6.45 -16.29
C ILE A 22 6.29 5.53 -15.30
N GLY A 23 5.57 6.10 -14.36
CA GLY A 23 4.69 5.40 -13.43
C GLY A 23 3.31 6.03 -13.40
N VAL A 24 2.36 5.27 -12.88
CA VAL A 24 0.97 5.71 -12.71
C VAL A 24 0.55 5.55 -11.24
N SER A 25 -0.41 6.36 -10.80
CA SER A 25 -0.94 6.30 -9.43
C SER A 25 -2.46 6.34 -9.44
N ASN A 26 -3.08 5.51 -8.60
CA ASN A 26 -4.55 5.39 -8.49
C ASN A 26 -5.22 5.04 -9.83
N HIS A 27 -4.68 4.03 -10.49
CA HIS A 27 -5.21 3.48 -11.74
C HIS A 27 -5.69 2.05 -11.56
N ASN A 28 -6.82 1.71 -12.15
CA ASN A 28 -7.31 0.35 -12.23
C ASN A 28 -6.57 -0.45 -13.30
N LEU A 29 -6.79 -1.77 -13.34
CA LEU A 29 -6.07 -2.66 -14.24
C LEU A 29 -6.26 -2.31 -15.73
N ALA A 30 -7.46 -1.90 -16.13
CA ALA A 30 -7.74 -1.52 -17.51
C ALA A 30 -6.98 -0.25 -17.91
N GLU A 31 -6.95 0.75 -17.06
CA GLU A 31 -6.20 2.00 -17.26
C GLU A 31 -4.69 1.74 -17.34
N ILE A 32 -4.16 0.87 -16.45
CA ILE A 32 -2.72 0.49 -16.45
C ILE A 32 -2.36 -0.19 -17.77
N LYS A 33 -3.15 -1.18 -18.21
CA LYS A 33 -2.93 -1.87 -19.47
C LYS A 33 -2.99 -0.91 -20.64
N ARG A 34 -4.00 -0.04 -20.68
CA ARG A 34 -4.16 0.92 -21.77
C ARG A 34 -3.02 1.94 -21.86
N ALA A 35 -2.58 2.49 -20.72
CA ALA A 35 -1.40 3.35 -20.71
C ALA A 35 -0.13 2.61 -21.19
N GLY A 36 0.01 1.35 -20.79
CA GLY A 36 1.11 0.49 -21.24
C GLY A 36 1.11 0.27 -22.76
N GLU A 37 -0.06 0.03 -23.37
CA GLU A 37 -0.21 -0.11 -24.83
C GLU A 37 0.23 1.16 -25.58
N ILE A 38 -0.26 2.33 -25.12
CA ILE A 38 0.11 3.63 -25.74
C ILE A 38 1.63 3.86 -25.67
N LEU A 39 2.25 3.56 -24.55
CA LEU A 39 3.69 3.71 -24.38
C LEU A 39 4.49 2.72 -25.23
N ALA A 40 3.99 1.48 -25.37
CA ALA A 40 4.64 0.42 -26.13
C ALA A 40 4.75 0.73 -27.63
N GLU A 41 3.80 1.46 -28.22
CA GLU A 41 3.86 1.93 -29.61
C GLU A 41 5.13 2.76 -29.89
N GLU A 42 5.69 3.39 -28.85
CA GLU A 42 6.87 4.23 -28.91
C GLU A 42 8.12 3.60 -28.25
N GLY A 43 8.06 2.30 -27.94
CA GLY A 43 9.15 1.56 -27.31
C GLY A 43 9.38 1.90 -25.85
N LEU A 44 8.40 2.51 -25.17
CA LEU A 44 8.39 2.85 -23.75
C LEU A 44 7.53 1.87 -22.94
N LYS A 45 7.65 1.90 -21.63
CA LYS A 45 6.84 1.05 -20.73
C LYS A 45 6.47 1.77 -19.45
N ILE A 46 5.45 1.26 -18.75
CA ILE A 46 5.19 1.59 -17.35
C ILE A 46 6.24 0.88 -16.48
N SER A 47 6.89 1.62 -15.62
CA SER A 47 7.94 1.12 -14.71
C SER A 47 7.41 0.91 -13.28
N ALA A 48 6.39 1.67 -12.89
CA ALA A 48 5.80 1.56 -11.54
C ALA A 48 4.30 1.86 -11.56
N VAL A 49 3.59 1.21 -10.65
CA VAL A 49 2.21 1.51 -10.27
C VAL A 49 2.19 1.85 -8.79
N GLN A 50 1.56 2.96 -8.41
CA GLN A 50 1.43 3.39 -7.02
C GLN A 50 -0.03 3.47 -6.63
N ASN A 51 -0.53 2.48 -5.88
CA ASN A 51 -1.89 2.43 -5.39
C ASN A 51 -1.95 2.25 -3.87
N HIS A 52 -3.10 2.55 -3.28
CA HIS A 52 -3.39 2.22 -1.89
C HIS A 52 -3.33 0.70 -1.70
N PHE A 53 -2.54 0.25 -0.72
CA PHE A 53 -2.44 -1.16 -0.37
C PHE A 53 -2.01 -1.34 1.08
N SER A 54 -2.87 -1.99 1.87
CA SER A 54 -2.66 -2.27 3.29
C SER A 54 -3.44 -3.51 3.70
N LEU A 55 -3.27 -3.97 4.95
CA LEU A 55 -4.07 -5.04 5.54
C LEU A 55 -5.58 -4.74 5.57
N LEU A 56 -5.98 -3.47 5.48
CA LEU A 56 -7.38 -3.05 5.43
C LEU A 56 -7.87 -2.74 4.01
N HIS A 57 -6.98 -2.66 3.04
CA HIS A 57 -7.31 -2.26 1.68
C HIS A 57 -6.54 -3.07 0.64
N CYS A 58 -7.10 -4.22 0.25
CA CYS A 58 -6.51 -5.16 -0.72
C CYS A 58 -7.16 -5.10 -2.12
N SER A 59 -7.84 -4.00 -2.48
CA SER A 59 -8.56 -3.87 -3.75
C SER A 59 -7.67 -4.07 -4.98
N SER A 60 -6.43 -3.54 -4.96
CA SER A 60 -5.47 -3.73 -6.05
C SER A 60 -5.06 -5.20 -6.26
N GLU A 61 -4.96 -5.99 -5.18
CA GLU A 61 -4.71 -7.43 -5.28
C GLU A 61 -5.93 -8.16 -5.83
N LYS A 62 -7.10 -7.91 -5.24
CA LYS A 62 -8.39 -8.51 -5.66
C LYS A 62 -8.70 -8.23 -7.13
N ALA A 63 -8.31 -7.06 -7.65
CA ALA A 63 -8.44 -6.68 -9.06
C ALA A 63 -7.33 -7.26 -9.97
N GLY A 64 -6.37 -8.04 -9.45
CA GLY A 64 -5.29 -8.65 -10.22
C GLY A 64 -4.16 -7.70 -10.64
N ILE A 65 -4.09 -6.49 -10.05
CA ILE A 65 -3.07 -5.50 -10.40
C ILE A 65 -1.68 -5.94 -9.93
N LEU A 66 -1.57 -6.56 -8.74
CA LEU A 66 -0.30 -7.06 -8.23
C LEU A 66 0.30 -8.13 -9.14
N ASP A 67 -0.53 -9.10 -9.55
CA ASP A 67 -0.12 -10.17 -10.46
C ASP A 67 0.33 -9.60 -11.81
N TYR A 68 -0.48 -8.70 -12.37
CA TYR A 68 -0.12 -8.03 -13.61
C TYR A 68 1.22 -7.28 -13.52
N CYS A 69 1.47 -6.56 -12.43
CA CYS A 69 2.73 -5.87 -12.21
C CYS A 69 3.91 -6.85 -12.14
N LYS A 70 3.76 -7.94 -11.39
CA LYS A 70 4.77 -9.00 -11.26
C LYS A 70 5.11 -9.66 -12.60
N GLU A 71 4.10 -10.02 -13.39
CA GLU A 71 4.26 -10.65 -14.70
C GLU A 71 4.93 -9.75 -15.73
N ASN A 72 4.73 -8.42 -15.62
CA ASN A 72 5.26 -7.44 -16.57
C ASN A 72 6.52 -6.70 -16.08
N GLY A 73 7.08 -7.08 -14.92
CA GLY A 73 8.27 -6.44 -14.35
C GLY A 73 8.03 -4.98 -13.97
N ILE A 74 6.81 -4.66 -13.51
CA ILE A 74 6.39 -3.34 -13.04
C ILE A 74 6.51 -3.33 -11.52
N THR A 75 7.14 -2.32 -10.94
CA THR A 75 7.20 -2.17 -9.49
C THR A 75 5.86 -1.67 -8.95
N PHE A 76 5.23 -2.46 -8.07
CA PHE A 76 4.03 -1.99 -7.35
C PHE A 76 4.47 -1.27 -6.07
N CYS A 77 4.21 0.04 -6.01
CA CYS A 77 4.49 0.89 -4.86
C CYS A 77 3.22 0.98 -4.00
N ALA A 78 3.26 0.42 -2.79
CA ALA A 78 2.16 0.45 -1.85
C ALA A 78 2.21 1.72 -0.99
N TYR A 79 1.24 2.61 -1.10
CA TYR A 79 1.08 3.69 -0.13
C TYR A 79 0.00 3.34 0.90
N MET A 80 -0.10 4.10 1.98
CA MET A 80 -1.03 3.86 3.11
C MET A 80 -0.83 2.54 3.85
N VAL A 81 0.31 1.88 3.73
CA VAL A 81 0.62 0.58 4.35
C VAL A 81 0.33 0.55 5.87
N LEU A 82 0.52 1.67 6.56
CA LEU A 82 0.26 1.81 8.00
C LEU A 82 -1.07 2.49 8.32
N GLU A 83 -1.92 2.73 7.33
CA GLU A 83 -3.23 3.40 7.49
C GLU A 83 -3.14 4.65 8.37
N GLN A 84 -2.24 5.56 7.98
CA GLN A 84 -1.97 6.81 8.71
C GLN A 84 -1.64 6.62 10.20
N GLY A 85 -1.26 5.42 10.59
CA GLY A 85 -0.89 5.04 11.94
C GLY A 85 -1.85 4.07 12.62
N ALA A 86 -3.01 3.75 12.04
CA ALA A 86 -3.97 2.81 12.62
C ALA A 86 -3.36 1.41 12.83
N LEU A 87 -2.46 0.97 11.93
CA LEU A 87 -1.78 -0.33 12.01
C LEU A 87 -0.46 -0.29 12.79
N THR A 88 -0.19 0.76 13.56
CA THR A 88 1.06 0.86 14.34
C THR A 88 0.98 0.28 15.74
N GLY A 89 -0.21 -0.08 16.22
CA GLY A 89 -0.46 -0.48 17.61
C GLY A 89 -0.31 0.67 18.62
N HIS A 90 -0.35 1.93 18.15
CA HIS A 90 -0.18 3.13 18.99
C HIS A 90 -1.52 3.75 19.39
N PHE A 91 -2.57 3.41 18.68
CA PHE A 91 -3.92 3.89 18.89
C PHE A 91 -4.86 2.72 19.16
N ASP A 92 -5.69 2.89 20.19
CA ASP A 92 -6.71 1.94 20.63
C ASP A 92 -7.90 2.71 21.23
N THR A 93 -8.86 2.02 21.80
CA THR A 93 -10.04 2.63 22.45
C THR A 93 -9.70 3.47 23.67
N ASP A 94 -8.61 3.16 24.38
CA ASP A 94 -8.14 3.92 25.55
C ASP A 94 -7.24 5.11 25.12
N HIS A 95 -6.62 5.01 23.98
CA HIS A 95 -5.69 6.00 23.40
C HIS A 95 -6.06 6.30 21.94
N PRO A 96 -7.21 6.96 21.69
CA PRO A 96 -7.69 7.23 20.33
C PRO A 96 -6.82 8.28 19.61
N PHE A 97 -7.00 8.39 18.30
CA PHE A 97 -6.44 9.51 17.54
C PHE A 97 -6.97 10.85 18.06
N PRO A 98 -6.19 11.94 17.96
CA PRO A 98 -6.65 13.26 18.37
C PRO A 98 -7.95 13.66 17.68
N GLU A 99 -8.92 14.14 18.47
CA GLU A 99 -10.21 14.62 17.97
C GLU A 99 -10.02 15.79 16.98
N GLY A 100 -10.96 15.94 16.05
CA GLY A 100 -10.95 17.01 15.03
C GLY A 100 -9.83 16.86 13.99
N THR A 101 -9.18 15.69 13.93
CA THR A 101 -8.23 15.37 12.86
C THR A 101 -8.87 14.40 11.86
N GLY A 102 -8.52 14.52 10.57
CA GLY A 102 -9.02 13.59 9.55
C GLY A 102 -8.70 12.12 9.85
N ARG A 103 -7.62 11.84 10.60
CA ARG A 103 -7.30 10.49 11.09
C ARG A 103 -8.25 10.05 12.19
N GLY A 104 -8.54 10.94 13.13
CA GLY A 104 -9.51 10.67 14.20
C GLY A 104 -10.91 10.40 13.65
N GLU A 105 -11.35 11.21 12.69
CA GLU A 105 -12.64 11.01 12.01
C GLU A 105 -12.71 9.68 11.26
N ALA A 106 -11.61 9.27 10.63
CA ALA A 106 -11.55 8.07 9.82
C ALA A 106 -11.42 6.76 10.64
N TYR A 107 -10.66 6.76 11.75
CA TYR A 107 -10.29 5.52 12.42
C TYR A 107 -10.85 5.37 13.84
N ASN A 108 -11.16 6.46 14.58
CA ASN A 108 -11.71 6.34 15.92
C ASN A 108 -13.03 5.55 15.99
N PRO A 109 -13.94 5.64 15.01
CA PRO A 109 -15.16 4.84 15.00
C PRO A 109 -14.92 3.32 14.88
N HIS A 110 -13.72 2.91 14.47
CA HIS A 110 -13.38 1.53 14.11
C HIS A 110 -12.29 0.91 14.99
N LEU A 111 -11.92 1.56 16.10
CA LEU A 111 -10.84 1.05 16.97
C LEU A 111 -11.18 -0.30 17.62
N GLU A 112 -12.48 -0.57 17.89
CA GLU A 112 -12.92 -1.87 18.40
C GLU A 112 -12.77 -2.97 17.35
N GLU A 113 -13.16 -2.72 16.11
CA GLU A 113 -13.06 -3.65 14.98
C GLU A 113 -11.59 -3.95 14.62
N LEU A 114 -10.71 -2.98 14.80
CA LEU A 114 -9.27 -3.13 14.55
C LEU A 114 -8.54 -3.89 15.67
N ALA A 115 -9.12 -4.01 16.85
CA ALA A 115 -8.43 -4.54 18.04
C ALA A 115 -7.81 -5.93 17.83
N ALA A 116 -8.53 -6.85 17.18
CA ALA A 116 -8.05 -8.20 16.92
C ALA A 116 -6.84 -8.21 15.96
N LEU A 117 -6.87 -7.43 14.90
CA LEU A 117 -5.76 -7.27 13.96
C LEU A 117 -4.53 -6.66 14.64
N ILE A 118 -4.73 -5.61 15.44
CA ILE A 118 -3.64 -4.98 16.19
C ILE A 118 -3.02 -5.95 17.20
N GLN A 119 -3.83 -6.74 17.90
CA GLN A 119 -3.34 -7.77 18.81
C GLN A 119 -2.49 -8.82 18.10
N GLU A 120 -2.89 -9.24 16.88
CA GLU A 120 -2.11 -10.19 16.09
C GLU A 120 -0.81 -9.57 15.58
N LEU A 121 -0.82 -8.30 15.15
CA LEU A 121 0.40 -7.57 14.78
C LEU A 121 1.39 -7.50 15.97
N HIS A 122 0.91 -7.30 17.19
CA HIS A 122 1.73 -7.36 18.40
C HIS A 122 2.27 -8.76 18.67
N SER A 123 1.44 -9.80 18.49
CA SER A 123 1.80 -11.20 18.75
C SER A 123 2.92 -11.67 17.80
N ILE A 124 2.76 -11.39 16.51
CA ILE A 124 3.78 -11.67 15.49
C ILE A 124 5.03 -10.82 15.75
N GLY A 125 4.84 -9.52 16.08
CA GLY A 125 5.94 -8.63 16.42
C GLY A 125 6.80 -9.16 17.58
N ALA A 126 6.17 -9.74 18.62
CA ALA A 126 6.89 -10.34 19.73
C ALA A 126 7.78 -11.53 19.29
N VAL A 127 7.32 -12.35 18.34
CA VAL A 127 8.09 -13.47 17.77
C VAL A 127 9.31 -12.95 17.00
N HIS A 128 9.12 -11.92 16.19
CA HIS A 128 10.16 -11.35 15.32
C HIS A 128 10.98 -10.24 15.97
N GLN A 129 10.73 -9.91 17.25
CA GLN A 129 11.35 -8.77 17.96
C GLN A 129 11.13 -7.44 17.21
N ALA A 130 9.95 -7.25 16.69
CA ALA A 130 9.54 -6.14 15.83
C ALA A 130 8.29 -5.42 16.38
N SER A 131 8.11 -4.17 15.97
CA SER A 131 6.88 -3.42 16.25
C SER A 131 5.74 -3.84 15.32
N PRO A 132 4.47 -3.62 15.67
CA PRO A 132 3.33 -3.81 14.76
C PRO A 132 3.50 -3.10 13.41
N ALA A 133 4.03 -1.88 13.42
CA ALA A 133 4.32 -1.14 12.18
C ALA A 133 5.33 -1.86 11.28
N GLN A 134 6.35 -2.49 11.86
CA GLN A 134 7.31 -3.30 11.10
C GLN A 134 6.67 -4.56 10.55
N VAL A 135 5.81 -5.22 11.32
CA VAL A 135 5.07 -6.43 10.85
C VAL A 135 4.14 -6.07 9.69
N ALA A 136 3.35 -4.99 9.80
CA ALA A 136 2.48 -4.53 8.72
C ALA A 136 3.29 -4.16 7.45
N THR A 137 4.47 -3.54 7.63
CA THR A 137 5.38 -3.23 6.52
C THR A 137 5.96 -4.51 5.89
N ALA A 138 6.38 -5.48 6.72
CA ALA A 138 6.90 -6.76 6.27
C ALA A 138 5.84 -7.58 5.52
N TRP A 139 4.57 -7.51 5.95
CA TRP A 139 3.46 -8.09 5.22
C TRP A 139 3.35 -7.52 3.80
N ALA A 140 3.36 -6.20 3.66
CA ALA A 140 3.30 -5.58 2.33
C ALA A 140 4.48 -6.00 1.44
N ILE A 141 5.69 -6.15 2.02
CA ILE A 141 6.87 -6.68 1.31
C ILE A 141 6.64 -8.15 0.90
N ALA A 142 6.10 -8.98 1.78
CA ALA A 142 5.79 -10.39 1.49
C ALA A 142 4.79 -10.54 0.33
N LYS A 143 3.89 -9.56 0.14
CA LYS A 143 2.97 -9.46 -1.02
C LYS A 143 3.69 -9.04 -2.31
N GLY A 144 5.01 -8.83 -2.30
CA GLY A 144 5.81 -8.45 -3.47
C GLY A 144 5.73 -6.96 -3.82
N THR A 145 5.30 -6.12 -2.88
CA THR A 145 5.21 -4.67 -3.10
C THR A 145 6.42 -3.91 -2.58
N LEU A 146 6.58 -2.67 -3.01
CA LEU A 146 7.52 -1.69 -2.46
C LEU A 146 6.74 -0.72 -1.55
N PRO A 147 6.79 -0.88 -0.21
CA PRO A 147 6.08 0.01 0.71
C PRO A 147 6.62 1.44 0.69
N ILE A 148 5.71 2.42 0.67
CA ILE A 148 6.03 3.83 0.85
C ILE A 148 5.63 4.23 2.27
N ILE A 149 6.62 4.40 3.14
CA ILE A 149 6.42 4.68 4.56
C ILE A 149 6.76 6.14 4.87
N GLY A 150 5.77 6.88 5.37
CA GLY A 150 5.96 8.24 5.87
C GLY A 150 6.67 8.24 7.22
N VAL A 151 7.78 8.98 7.34
CA VAL A 151 8.59 9.05 8.54
C VAL A 151 8.86 10.50 8.94
N THR A 152 8.86 10.78 10.25
CA THR A 152 9.17 12.10 10.82
C THR A 152 10.28 12.06 11.87
N LYS A 153 10.76 10.85 12.22
CA LYS A 153 11.79 10.62 13.23
C LYS A 153 12.82 9.62 12.71
N VAL A 154 14.09 9.76 13.09
CA VAL A 154 15.18 8.85 12.70
C VAL A 154 14.84 7.40 13.04
N ARG A 155 14.33 7.13 14.25
CA ARG A 155 13.92 5.79 14.66
C ARG A 155 12.92 5.14 13.67
N GLN A 156 11.97 5.91 13.14
CA GLN A 156 11.00 5.39 12.17
C GLN A 156 11.66 4.99 10.84
N VAL A 157 12.73 5.68 10.42
CA VAL A 157 13.53 5.29 9.24
C VAL A 157 14.23 3.96 9.49
N GLU A 158 14.86 3.83 10.67
CA GLU A 158 15.58 2.61 11.07
C GLU A 158 14.61 1.42 11.19
N GLU A 159 13.45 1.61 11.82
CA GLU A 159 12.40 0.59 11.94
C GLU A 159 11.83 0.18 10.57
N ALA A 160 11.53 1.14 9.69
CA ALA A 160 11.03 0.85 8.36
C ALA A 160 12.06 0.09 7.51
N ALA A 161 13.34 0.46 7.58
CA ALA A 161 14.41 -0.27 6.90
C ALA A 161 14.59 -1.69 7.48
N ALA A 162 14.51 -1.86 8.80
CA ALA A 162 14.63 -3.15 9.45
C ALA A 162 13.45 -4.09 9.10
N ALA A 163 12.27 -3.57 8.80
CA ALA A 163 11.12 -4.37 8.37
C ALA A 163 11.42 -5.23 7.13
N ALA A 164 12.34 -4.79 6.26
CA ALA A 164 12.77 -5.56 5.09
C ALA A 164 13.56 -6.84 5.42
N GLN A 165 13.99 -7.02 6.67
CA GLN A 165 14.68 -8.23 7.14
C GLN A 165 13.72 -9.24 7.81
N ILE A 166 12.46 -8.85 8.01
CA ILE A 166 11.46 -9.73 8.63
C ILE A 166 10.87 -10.63 7.54
N VAL A 167 10.97 -11.93 7.75
CA VAL A 167 10.36 -12.93 6.88
C VAL A 167 9.18 -13.53 7.62
N LEU A 168 7.97 -13.16 7.20
CA LEU A 168 6.74 -13.73 7.73
C LEU A 168 6.49 -15.11 7.10
N SER A 169 5.98 -16.03 7.88
CA SER A 169 5.49 -17.31 7.37
C SER A 169 4.15 -17.16 6.65
N ASP A 170 3.81 -18.08 5.77
CA ASP A 170 2.52 -18.09 5.06
C ASP A 170 1.33 -18.12 6.05
N GLU A 171 1.50 -18.76 7.21
CA GLU A 171 0.49 -18.79 8.25
C GLU A 171 0.29 -17.43 8.93
N GLU A 172 1.38 -16.69 9.19
CA GLU A 172 1.31 -15.33 9.75
C GLU A 172 0.66 -14.36 8.76
N VAL A 173 1.05 -14.44 7.48
CA VAL A 173 0.44 -13.64 6.40
C VAL A 173 -1.06 -13.93 6.33
N SER A 174 -1.46 -15.21 6.27
CA SER A 174 -2.87 -15.60 6.16
C SER A 174 -3.71 -15.18 7.37
N ARG A 175 -3.16 -15.22 8.59
CA ARG A 175 -3.87 -14.76 9.79
C ARG A 175 -4.09 -13.24 9.76
N LEU A 176 -3.06 -12.48 9.34
CA LEU A 176 -3.18 -11.02 9.22
C LEU A 176 -4.23 -10.62 8.17
N GLU A 177 -4.21 -11.25 7.01
CA GLU A 177 -5.18 -11.00 5.94
C GLU A 177 -6.60 -11.31 6.37
N LYS A 178 -6.80 -12.45 7.02
CA LYS A 178 -8.11 -12.84 7.56
C LYS A 178 -8.64 -11.80 8.55
N LEU A 179 -7.82 -11.36 9.49
CA LEU A 179 -8.21 -10.37 10.49
C LEU A 179 -8.42 -8.98 9.87
N GLY A 180 -7.67 -8.63 8.84
CA GLY A 180 -7.89 -7.41 8.05
C GLY A 180 -9.25 -7.42 7.34
N ASP A 181 -9.60 -8.52 6.69
CA ASP A 181 -10.91 -8.68 6.04
C ASP A 181 -12.06 -8.71 7.06
N GLU A 182 -11.87 -9.38 8.22
CA GLU A 182 -12.88 -9.48 9.29
C GLU A 182 -13.14 -8.13 9.99
N ALA A 183 -12.14 -7.24 10.04
CA ALA A 183 -12.31 -5.90 10.60
C ALA A 183 -13.35 -5.08 9.82
N GLY A 184 -13.48 -5.31 8.51
CA GLY A 184 -14.52 -4.71 7.68
C GLY A 184 -14.47 -3.18 7.60
N VAL A 185 -13.30 -2.58 7.87
CA VAL A 185 -13.12 -1.13 7.86
C VAL A 185 -12.89 -0.64 6.44
N ASP A 186 -13.77 0.21 5.95
CA ASP A 186 -13.58 0.88 4.67
C ASP A 186 -12.60 2.05 4.83
N THR A 187 -11.45 1.93 4.20
CA THR A 187 -10.39 2.95 4.23
C THR A 187 -10.27 3.73 2.92
N LEU A 188 -11.15 3.48 1.95
CA LEU A 188 -11.18 4.21 0.68
C LEU A 188 -11.40 5.71 0.93
N ARG A 189 -10.58 6.53 0.30
CA ARG A 189 -10.64 8.00 0.44
C ARG A 189 -11.33 8.62 -0.77
N GLU A 190 -11.92 9.79 -0.60
CA GLU A 190 -12.64 10.52 -1.66
C GLU A 190 -11.82 10.78 -2.94
N TRP A 191 -10.48 10.84 -2.82
CA TRP A 191 -9.57 11.02 -3.95
C TRP A 191 -9.11 9.71 -4.60
N GLU A 192 -9.47 8.59 -4.04
CA GLU A 192 -9.11 7.26 -4.53
C GLU A 192 -10.22 6.73 -5.44
N LYS A 193 -9.86 5.77 -6.27
CA LYS A 193 -10.79 5.05 -7.12
C LYS A 193 -10.95 3.62 -6.64
N GLU A 194 -12.10 3.06 -6.89
CA GLU A 194 -12.24 1.60 -6.89
C GLU A 194 -11.37 1.00 -7.99
N MET A 195 -10.73 -0.14 -7.69
CA MET A 195 -9.76 -0.78 -8.59
C MET A 195 -10.40 -1.81 -9.53
N GLU A 196 -11.72 -1.97 -9.45
CA GLU A 196 -12.51 -2.85 -10.33
C GLU A 196 -12.72 -2.30 -11.73
#